data_a6d8aa831c04e0b3605008ac1dd453f8
#
_entry.id   a6d8aa831c04e0b3605008ac1dd453f8
#
_cell.length_a   1.000
_cell.length_b   1.000
_cell.length_c   1.000
_cell.angle_alpha   90.00
_cell.angle_beta   90.00
_cell.angle_gamma   90.00
#
_symmetry.space_group_name_H-M   'P 1'
#
loop_
_entity.id
_entity.type
_entity.pdbx_description
1 polymer ?
#
loop_
_entity_poly.entity_id
_entity_poly.type
_entity_poly.pdbx_seq_one_letter_code
_entity_poly.pdbx_strand_id
1 'polypeptide(L)'
;MSRRLRVALVGGPMYDDVYRPFIDDVEIVVRGDHLTLNARVAELLAAGERIDVLSTHGKYAPSQSEWLHPLDDLLAPESIAALAPGAVALCRDRGELLCAPRNIDVRVLWWRADRSVGPPDTWEAACSGESTFGFTGRGSGLFGLFYELVVGAGGRLFDEEGRPALDRDTATDAAATIVALGARCPEATSWHYDEVDATLAAGRVDAAAAWPGATSLLRASPAGPHLRAAPYPTGPVRRVSYSGCHGWAIPRTCGDLDAAVALVEQLCSAETHRIEASLGGIPARTDVLEAINAIDAVDAERLDVTRRTIAESMITYPALARFPLLEDTGAAALGDLLSGTADRASAVEVIRTALAAVAG
;
A
#
# COMPACT_ATOMS: atom_id res chain seq x y z
N MET A 1 -5.11 -30.15 -25.00
CA MET A 1 -4.76 -29.71 -23.61
C MET A 1 -4.85 -28.21 -23.59
N SER A 2 -5.71 -27.64 -22.73
CA SER A 2 -5.75 -26.18 -22.54
C SER A 2 -4.36 -25.71 -22.09
N ARG A 3 -3.85 -24.67 -22.69
CA ARG A 3 -2.56 -24.10 -22.35
C ARG A 3 -2.72 -23.38 -21.00
N ARG A 4 -1.88 -23.68 -19.99
CA ARG A 4 -1.94 -23.01 -18.69
C ARG A 4 -1.85 -21.49 -18.86
N LEU A 5 -2.60 -20.74 -18.03
CA LEU A 5 -2.48 -19.29 -17.95
C LEU A 5 -1.12 -18.89 -17.39
N ARG A 6 -0.50 -17.88 -17.98
CA ARG A 6 0.78 -17.31 -17.52
C ARG A 6 0.50 -16.10 -16.63
N VAL A 7 0.90 -16.17 -15.39
CA VAL A 7 0.57 -15.16 -14.38
C VAL A 7 1.82 -14.52 -13.80
N ALA A 8 1.72 -13.21 -13.50
CA ALA A 8 2.71 -12.46 -12.77
C ALA A 8 2.15 -12.08 -11.40
N LEU A 9 2.79 -12.51 -10.31
CA LEU A 9 2.25 -12.44 -8.96
C LEU A 9 3.18 -11.65 -8.02
N VAL A 10 2.58 -10.83 -7.16
CA VAL A 10 3.28 -10.29 -5.98
C VAL A 10 3.72 -11.45 -5.10
N GLY A 11 4.99 -11.44 -4.70
CA GLY A 11 5.59 -12.47 -3.85
C GLY A 11 5.45 -12.18 -2.36
N GLY A 12 5.96 -13.14 -1.57
CA GLY A 12 6.03 -13.07 -0.12
C GLY A 12 5.09 -14.06 0.57
N PRO A 13 5.47 -14.53 1.79
CA PRO A 13 4.75 -15.59 2.50
C PRO A 13 3.29 -15.26 2.78
N MET A 14 2.97 -13.98 3.02
CA MET A 14 1.60 -13.50 3.29
C MET A 14 0.64 -13.76 2.12
N TYR A 15 1.15 -13.94 0.90
CA TYR A 15 0.34 -14.18 -0.28
C TYR A 15 0.20 -15.66 -0.66
N ASP A 16 1.01 -16.56 -0.08
CA ASP A 16 1.05 -17.96 -0.46
C ASP A 16 -0.31 -18.64 -0.25
N ASP A 17 -0.95 -18.39 0.89
CA ASP A 17 -2.25 -18.97 1.19
C ASP A 17 -3.37 -18.40 0.32
N VAL A 18 -3.27 -17.14 -0.09
CA VAL A 18 -4.23 -16.51 -1.02
C VAL A 18 -4.12 -17.11 -2.41
N TYR A 19 -2.89 -17.48 -2.84
CA TYR A 19 -2.66 -18.04 -4.17
C TYR A 19 -2.88 -19.56 -4.25
N ARG A 20 -2.84 -20.26 -3.12
CA ARG A 20 -2.97 -21.73 -3.03
C ARG A 20 -4.12 -22.31 -3.85
N PRO A 21 -5.34 -21.70 -3.89
CA PRO A 21 -6.47 -22.30 -4.62
C PRO A 21 -6.28 -22.44 -6.13
N PHE A 22 -5.34 -21.69 -6.74
CA PHE A 22 -5.16 -21.68 -8.20
C PHE A 22 -3.70 -21.82 -8.66
N ILE A 23 -2.72 -21.79 -7.74
CA ILE A 23 -1.30 -21.70 -8.10
C ILE A 23 -0.79 -22.91 -8.89
N ASP A 24 -1.38 -24.07 -8.67
CA ASP A 24 -1.00 -25.31 -9.38
C ASP A 24 -1.55 -25.38 -10.81
N ASP A 25 -2.57 -24.59 -11.13
CA ASP A 25 -3.24 -24.57 -12.42
C ASP A 25 -2.67 -23.52 -13.39
N VAL A 26 -1.74 -22.70 -12.93
CA VAL A 26 -1.13 -21.61 -13.70
C VAL A 26 0.39 -21.80 -13.88
N GLU A 27 0.98 -21.08 -14.84
CA GLU A 27 2.43 -20.92 -14.99
C GLU A 27 2.84 -19.56 -14.43
N ILE A 28 3.60 -19.54 -13.33
CA ILE A 28 4.11 -18.29 -12.77
C ILE A 28 5.32 -17.84 -13.58
N VAL A 29 5.21 -16.72 -14.28
CA VAL A 29 6.29 -16.17 -15.12
C VAL A 29 7.12 -15.13 -14.38
N VAL A 30 6.52 -14.43 -13.41
CA VAL A 30 7.22 -13.50 -12.51
C VAL A 30 6.62 -13.65 -11.11
N ARG A 31 7.48 -13.66 -10.11
CA ARG A 31 7.09 -13.54 -8.71
C ARG A 31 8.12 -12.69 -7.98
N GLY A 32 7.72 -11.67 -7.26
CA GLY A 32 8.59 -10.76 -6.54
C GLY A 32 7.84 -9.72 -5.74
N ASP A 33 8.58 -8.85 -5.05
CA ASP A 33 8.01 -7.65 -4.46
C ASP A 33 7.45 -6.70 -5.55
N HIS A 34 6.75 -5.65 -5.14
CA HIS A 34 6.11 -4.74 -6.11
C HIS A 34 7.10 -4.05 -7.06
N LEU A 35 8.27 -3.63 -6.59
CA LEU A 35 9.26 -2.95 -7.41
C LEU A 35 9.82 -3.90 -8.46
N THR A 36 10.28 -5.07 -8.01
CA THR A 36 10.80 -6.14 -8.88
C THR A 36 9.74 -6.62 -9.87
N LEU A 37 8.50 -6.84 -9.38
CA LEU A 37 7.39 -7.27 -10.23
C LEU A 37 7.09 -6.24 -11.32
N ASN A 38 6.91 -4.96 -10.96
CA ASN A 38 6.58 -3.91 -11.92
C ASN A 38 7.66 -3.72 -12.98
N ALA A 39 8.93 -3.67 -12.59
CA ALA A 39 10.05 -3.54 -13.52
C ALA A 39 10.09 -4.72 -14.49
N ARG A 40 10.00 -5.95 -13.96
CA ARG A 40 10.09 -7.16 -14.79
C ARG A 40 8.88 -7.33 -15.70
N VAL A 41 7.68 -7.02 -15.22
CA VAL A 41 6.45 -7.05 -16.04
C VAL A 41 6.54 -6.02 -17.16
N ALA A 42 6.99 -4.80 -16.89
CA ALA A 42 7.17 -3.77 -17.91
C ALA A 42 8.13 -4.24 -19.02
N GLU A 43 9.28 -4.85 -18.66
CA GLU A 43 10.21 -5.43 -19.62
C GLU A 43 9.57 -6.52 -20.50
N LEU A 44 8.83 -7.45 -19.88
CA LEU A 44 8.19 -8.55 -20.59
C LEU A 44 7.09 -8.07 -21.53
N LEU A 45 6.23 -7.14 -21.08
CA LEU A 45 5.16 -6.58 -21.89
C LEU A 45 5.71 -5.73 -23.04
N ALA A 46 6.76 -4.95 -22.81
CA ALA A 46 7.43 -4.20 -23.87
C ALA A 46 8.09 -5.11 -24.92
N ALA A 47 8.55 -6.31 -24.52
CA ALA A 47 9.04 -7.35 -25.41
C ALA A 47 7.93 -8.15 -26.12
N GLY A 48 6.65 -7.88 -25.85
CA GLY A 48 5.53 -8.62 -26.39
C GLY A 48 5.34 -10.02 -25.80
N GLU A 49 5.95 -10.29 -24.65
CA GLU A 49 5.82 -11.57 -23.95
C GLU A 49 4.40 -11.76 -23.42
N ARG A 50 3.92 -13.00 -23.53
CA ARG A 50 2.59 -13.35 -23.05
C ARG A 50 2.52 -13.34 -21.53
N ILE A 51 1.63 -12.52 -20.98
CA ILE A 51 1.14 -12.58 -19.60
C ILE A 51 -0.38 -12.55 -19.69
N ASP A 52 -1.06 -13.47 -19.01
CA ASP A 52 -2.52 -13.59 -19.08
C ASP A 52 -3.21 -12.87 -17.90
N VAL A 53 -2.65 -12.98 -16.70
CA VAL A 53 -3.12 -12.24 -15.52
C VAL A 53 -1.94 -11.67 -14.74
N LEU A 54 -2.10 -10.45 -14.27
CA LEU A 54 -1.11 -9.67 -13.55
C LEU A 54 -1.67 -9.22 -12.20
N SER A 55 -0.96 -9.53 -11.11
CA SER A 55 -1.14 -8.83 -9.85
C SER A 55 -0.47 -7.45 -9.94
N THR A 56 -1.25 -6.38 -9.81
CA THR A 56 -0.76 -5.00 -9.83
C THR A 56 -1.25 -4.23 -8.61
N HIS A 57 -0.96 -2.94 -8.57
CA HIS A 57 -1.42 -2.05 -7.51
C HIS A 57 -2.11 -0.84 -8.15
N GLY A 58 -3.21 -0.36 -7.57
CA GLY A 58 -4.00 0.76 -8.12
C GLY A 58 -3.14 1.99 -8.46
N LYS A 59 -2.13 2.32 -7.64
CA LYS A 59 -1.22 3.45 -7.92
C LYS A 59 -0.30 3.24 -9.14
N TYR A 60 -0.07 1.99 -9.56
CA TYR A 60 0.79 1.68 -10.72
C TYR A 60 -0.01 1.38 -11.99
N ALA A 61 -1.27 0.99 -11.86
CA ALA A 61 -2.12 0.67 -13.01
C ALA A 61 -2.16 1.80 -14.07
N PRO A 62 -2.20 3.11 -13.71
CA PRO A 62 -2.12 4.18 -14.71
C PRO A 62 -0.85 4.18 -15.56
N SER A 63 0.30 3.78 -14.98
CA SER A 63 1.56 3.66 -15.74
C SER A 63 1.59 2.47 -16.70
N GLN A 64 0.68 1.54 -16.52
CA GLN A 64 0.55 0.30 -17.29
C GLN A 64 -0.65 0.34 -18.27
N SER A 65 -1.40 1.44 -18.32
CA SER A 65 -2.69 1.55 -19.02
C SER A 65 -2.63 1.16 -20.48
N GLU A 66 -1.55 1.48 -21.20
CA GLU A 66 -1.38 1.09 -22.62
C GLU A 66 -1.29 -0.44 -22.83
N TRP A 67 -0.88 -1.18 -21.81
CA TRP A 67 -0.71 -2.63 -21.85
C TRP A 67 -1.88 -3.41 -21.27
N LEU A 68 -2.81 -2.75 -20.58
CA LEU A 68 -3.92 -3.40 -19.88
C LEU A 68 -5.22 -3.32 -20.68
N HIS A 69 -6.04 -4.36 -20.59
CA HIS A 69 -7.44 -4.29 -20.99
C HIS A 69 -8.24 -3.53 -19.92
N PRO A 70 -9.11 -2.56 -20.30
CA PRO A 70 -10.20 -2.12 -19.43
C PRO A 70 -11.08 -3.31 -19.07
N LEU A 71 -11.45 -3.41 -17.80
CA LEU A 71 -12.20 -4.55 -17.29
C LEU A 71 -13.72 -4.32 -17.21
N ASP A 72 -14.19 -3.11 -17.52
CA ASP A 72 -15.60 -2.73 -17.40
C ASP A 72 -16.54 -3.62 -18.21
N ASP A 73 -16.14 -4.00 -19.43
CA ASP A 73 -16.90 -4.84 -20.34
C ASP A 73 -16.49 -6.33 -20.31
N LEU A 74 -15.47 -6.67 -19.52
CA LEU A 74 -14.94 -8.03 -19.41
C LEU A 74 -15.47 -8.76 -18.19
N LEU A 75 -15.59 -8.07 -17.05
CA LEU A 75 -16.11 -8.65 -15.83
C LEU A 75 -17.64 -8.50 -15.77
N ALA A 76 -18.28 -9.42 -15.08
CA ALA A 76 -19.71 -9.34 -14.84
C ALA A 76 -20.02 -8.06 -14.02
N PRO A 77 -21.05 -7.28 -14.40
CA PRO A 77 -21.42 -6.06 -13.68
C PRO A 77 -21.68 -6.29 -12.18
N GLU A 78 -22.23 -7.45 -11.83
CA GLU A 78 -22.45 -7.85 -10.44
C GLU A 78 -21.15 -8.12 -9.67
N SER A 79 -20.09 -8.59 -10.33
CA SER A 79 -18.76 -8.76 -9.72
C SER A 79 -18.15 -7.42 -9.38
N ILE A 80 -18.24 -6.44 -10.28
CA ILE A 80 -17.74 -5.08 -10.03
C ILE A 80 -18.60 -4.41 -8.94
N ALA A 81 -19.92 -4.54 -8.98
CA ALA A 81 -20.85 -3.94 -8.02
C ALA A 81 -20.69 -4.49 -6.59
N ALA A 82 -20.16 -5.70 -6.44
CA ALA A 82 -19.90 -6.31 -5.15
C ALA A 82 -18.62 -5.75 -4.47
N LEU A 83 -17.76 -5.04 -5.22
CA LEU A 83 -16.53 -4.44 -4.72
C LEU A 83 -16.82 -3.07 -4.09
N ALA A 84 -16.07 -2.73 -3.04
CA ALA A 84 -16.19 -1.45 -2.36
C ALA A 84 -15.93 -0.29 -3.34
N PRO A 85 -16.83 0.72 -3.43
CA PRO A 85 -16.69 1.82 -4.38
C PRO A 85 -15.33 2.54 -4.27
N GLY A 86 -14.81 2.70 -3.04
CA GLY A 86 -13.49 3.30 -2.81
C GLY A 86 -12.34 2.48 -3.41
N ALA A 87 -12.41 1.14 -3.33
CA ALA A 87 -11.42 0.26 -3.94
C ALA A 87 -11.49 0.30 -5.48
N VAL A 88 -12.70 0.28 -6.03
CA VAL A 88 -12.93 0.42 -7.48
C VAL A 88 -12.37 1.76 -7.98
N ALA A 89 -12.62 2.86 -7.25
CA ALA A 89 -12.11 4.18 -7.61
C ALA A 89 -10.57 4.23 -7.65
N LEU A 90 -9.88 3.51 -6.74
CA LEU A 90 -8.43 3.40 -6.73
C LEU A 90 -7.83 2.65 -7.94
N CYS A 91 -8.63 1.83 -8.58
CA CYS A 91 -8.23 0.99 -9.70
C CYS A 91 -8.64 1.58 -11.06
N ARG A 92 -9.24 2.78 -11.08
CA ARG A 92 -9.64 3.47 -12.31
C ARG A 92 -8.61 4.52 -12.73
N ASP A 93 -8.41 4.60 -14.04
CA ASP A 93 -7.73 5.70 -14.70
C ASP A 93 -8.60 6.21 -15.86
N ARG A 94 -8.82 7.52 -15.95
CA ARG A 94 -9.63 8.17 -17.00
C ARG A 94 -11.02 7.54 -17.21
N GLY A 95 -11.59 7.00 -16.14
CA GLY A 95 -12.89 6.34 -16.15
C GLY A 95 -12.86 4.84 -16.43
N GLU A 96 -11.76 4.27 -16.93
CA GLU A 96 -11.59 2.85 -17.21
C GLU A 96 -11.10 2.09 -15.95
N LEU A 97 -11.68 0.92 -15.68
CA LEU A 97 -11.23 0.01 -14.63
C LEU A 97 -10.05 -0.81 -15.14
N LEU A 98 -8.83 -0.43 -14.75
CA LEU A 98 -7.60 -1.08 -15.22
C LEU A 98 -7.22 -2.34 -14.45
N CYS A 99 -7.68 -2.48 -13.21
CA CYS A 99 -7.52 -3.71 -12.44
C CYS A 99 -8.71 -3.92 -11.51
N ALA A 100 -9.09 -5.17 -11.28
CA ALA A 100 -10.13 -5.56 -10.35
C ALA A 100 -9.56 -5.54 -8.93
N PRO A 101 -10.06 -4.71 -8.01
CA PRO A 101 -9.51 -4.58 -6.67
C PRO A 101 -9.64 -5.89 -5.88
N ARG A 102 -8.55 -6.25 -5.23
CA ARG A 102 -8.42 -7.40 -4.34
C ARG A 102 -8.66 -7.01 -2.87
N ASN A 103 -8.03 -5.92 -2.44
CA ASN A 103 -8.08 -5.45 -1.06
C ASN A 103 -8.18 -3.93 -1.00
N ILE A 104 -8.48 -3.44 0.19
CA ILE A 104 -8.36 -2.03 0.57
C ILE A 104 -7.43 -1.97 1.78
N ASP A 105 -6.19 -1.58 1.56
CA ASP A 105 -5.22 -1.53 2.64
C ASP A 105 -5.10 -0.12 3.20
N VAL A 106 -5.20 -0.03 4.53
CA VAL A 106 -4.79 1.15 5.31
C VAL A 106 -3.90 0.67 6.45
N ARG A 107 -2.93 1.48 6.83
CA ARG A 107 -2.05 1.13 7.94
C ARG A 107 -2.74 1.37 9.27
N VAL A 108 -2.55 0.42 10.20
CA VAL A 108 -2.97 0.53 11.60
C VAL A 108 -1.73 0.72 12.44
N LEU A 109 -1.77 1.63 13.41
CA LEU A 109 -0.72 1.76 14.39
C LEU A 109 -0.84 0.62 15.40
N TRP A 110 0.24 -0.15 15.58
CA TRP A 110 0.41 -1.10 16.66
C TRP A 110 1.35 -0.53 17.70
N TRP A 111 1.02 -0.71 19.00
CA TRP A 111 1.80 -0.20 20.10
C TRP A 111 1.86 -1.15 21.28
N ARG A 112 2.92 -1.06 22.08
CA ARG A 112 3.21 -1.91 23.23
C ARG A 112 2.53 -1.37 24.48
N ALA A 113 1.40 -1.95 24.88
CA ALA A 113 0.63 -1.54 26.07
C ALA A 113 1.35 -1.85 27.41
N ASP A 114 2.36 -2.71 27.40
CA ASP A 114 3.22 -2.99 28.56
C ASP A 114 4.39 -2.01 28.71
N ARG A 115 4.63 -1.14 27.72
CA ARG A 115 5.73 -0.17 27.73
C ARG A 115 5.29 1.29 27.69
N SER A 116 4.06 1.54 27.33
CA SER A 116 3.51 2.89 27.21
C SER A 116 2.10 2.94 27.77
N VAL A 117 1.70 4.07 28.33
CA VAL A 117 0.32 4.31 28.81
C VAL A 117 -0.68 4.55 27.69
N GLY A 118 -0.20 4.76 26.45
CA GLY A 118 -1.01 4.96 25.26
C GLY A 118 -0.18 5.05 24.00
N PRO A 119 -0.82 4.97 22.84
CA PRO A 119 -0.17 5.16 21.55
C PRO A 119 0.22 6.64 21.36
N PRO A 120 1.25 6.96 20.55
CA PRO A 120 1.49 8.33 20.13
C PRO A 120 0.33 8.81 19.24
N ASP A 121 -0.45 9.79 19.76
CA ASP A 121 -1.64 10.29 19.04
C ASP A 121 -1.29 11.30 17.93
N THR A 122 -0.14 11.97 18.05
CA THR A 122 0.36 12.94 17.08
C THR A 122 1.76 12.59 16.59
N TRP A 123 2.14 13.10 15.42
CA TRP A 123 3.52 12.99 14.94
C TRP A 123 4.53 13.67 15.85
N GLU A 124 4.13 14.77 16.51
CA GLU A 124 4.98 15.41 17.51
C GLU A 124 5.25 14.47 18.70
N ALA A 125 4.21 13.78 19.19
CA ALA A 125 4.36 12.79 20.25
C ALA A 125 5.23 11.59 19.82
N ALA A 126 5.11 11.14 18.58
CA ALA A 126 5.97 10.08 18.02
C ALA A 126 7.45 10.51 17.95
N CYS A 127 7.72 11.80 17.69
CA CYS A 127 9.07 12.36 17.62
C CYS A 127 9.69 12.70 19.00
N SER A 128 8.88 13.08 19.99
CA SER A 128 9.35 13.64 21.27
C SER A 128 9.09 12.73 22.48
N GLY A 129 8.19 11.76 22.35
CA GLY A 129 7.83 10.83 23.43
C GLY A 129 8.97 9.91 23.86
N GLU A 130 8.77 9.17 24.96
CA GLU A 130 9.75 8.18 25.45
C GLU A 130 9.78 6.92 24.58
N SER A 131 8.65 6.59 23.94
CA SER A 131 8.48 5.40 23.10
C SER A 131 9.27 5.49 21.80
N THR A 132 9.87 4.37 21.38
CA THR A 132 10.54 4.25 20.09
C THR A 132 9.53 3.95 19.01
N PHE A 133 9.44 4.84 18.02
CA PHE A 133 8.55 4.69 16.88
C PHE A 133 9.31 4.11 15.67
N GLY A 134 8.94 2.91 15.23
CA GLY A 134 9.45 2.27 14.02
C GLY A 134 8.74 2.80 12.76
N PHE A 135 9.49 3.09 11.71
CA PHE A 135 8.94 3.59 10.45
C PHE A 135 9.71 3.05 9.24
N THR A 136 9.11 3.16 8.06
CA THR A 136 9.77 2.82 6.81
C THR A 136 10.71 3.95 6.39
N GLY A 137 12.01 3.70 6.43
CA GLY A 137 13.06 4.69 6.14
C GLY A 137 13.63 4.60 4.73
N ARG A 138 13.06 3.73 3.86
CA ARG A 138 13.50 3.59 2.46
C ARG A 138 12.34 3.28 1.51
N GLY A 139 12.60 3.53 0.22
CA GLY A 139 11.70 3.14 -0.88
C GLY A 139 10.32 3.76 -0.80
N SER A 140 9.34 3.08 -1.38
CA SER A 140 7.95 3.55 -1.44
C SER A 140 7.34 3.85 -0.07
N GLY A 141 7.76 3.15 0.97
CA GLY A 141 7.29 3.39 2.33
C GLY A 141 7.72 4.73 2.91
N LEU A 142 8.95 5.16 2.61
CA LEU A 142 9.46 6.47 3.03
C LEU A 142 8.74 7.62 2.30
N PHE A 143 8.53 7.48 0.98
CA PHE A 143 7.75 8.47 0.23
C PHE A 143 6.28 8.50 0.69
N GLY A 144 5.70 7.34 1.04
CA GLY A 144 4.38 7.24 1.61
C GLY A 144 4.24 7.98 2.94
N LEU A 145 5.22 7.82 3.84
CA LEU A 145 5.27 8.57 5.10
C LEU A 145 5.35 10.09 4.85
N PHE A 146 6.21 10.52 3.93
CA PHE A 146 6.27 11.93 3.54
C PHE A 146 4.93 12.46 3.03
N TYR A 147 4.25 11.69 2.18
CA TYR A 147 2.93 12.05 1.65
C TYR A 147 1.89 12.20 2.76
N GLU A 148 1.86 11.28 3.73
CA GLU A 148 0.95 11.38 4.88
C GLU A 148 1.23 12.61 5.75
N LEU A 149 2.50 12.92 5.98
CA LEU A 149 2.90 14.11 6.75
C LEU A 149 2.47 15.39 6.05
N VAL A 150 2.68 15.49 4.73
CA VAL A 150 2.24 16.64 3.92
C VAL A 150 0.73 16.80 3.98
N VAL A 151 -0.03 15.73 3.74
CA VAL A 151 -1.50 15.81 3.72
C VAL A 151 -2.09 15.97 5.12
N GLY A 152 -1.47 15.38 6.12
CA GLY A 152 -1.82 15.57 7.54
C GLY A 152 -1.62 17.02 8.02
N ALA A 153 -0.70 17.75 7.41
CA ALA A 153 -0.49 19.19 7.62
C ALA A 153 -1.40 20.09 6.75
N GLY A 154 -2.34 19.50 5.97
CA GLY A 154 -3.25 20.22 5.10
C GLY A 154 -2.68 20.53 3.71
N GLY A 155 -1.47 20.08 3.39
CA GLY A 155 -0.85 20.20 2.08
C GLY A 155 -1.38 19.19 1.07
N ARG A 156 -0.86 19.28 -0.16
CA ARG A 156 -1.18 18.37 -1.26
C ARG A 156 -0.01 18.30 -2.24
N LEU A 157 0.10 17.20 -2.98
CA LEU A 157 1.11 17.08 -4.04
C LEU A 157 0.66 17.78 -5.34
N PHE A 158 -0.63 17.66 -5.66
CA PHE A 158 -1.27 18.23 -6.85
C PHE A 158 -2.58 18.91 -6.47
N ASP A 159 -2.98 19.92 -7.25
CA ASP A 159 -4.30 20.53 -7.16
C ASP A 159 -5.37 19.70 -7.91
N GLU A 160 -6.59 20.21 -7.96
CA GLU A 160 -7.72 19.54 -8.61
C GLU A 160 -7.57 19.45 -10.13
N GLU A 161 -6.76 20.33 -10.71
CA GLU A 161 -6.41 20.32 -12.14
C GLU A 161 -5.18 19.47 -12.46
N GLY A 162 -4.60 18.78 -11.47
CA GLY A 162 -3.42 17.94 -11.64
C GLY A 162 -2.10 18.69 -11.72
N ARG A 163 -2.07 19.98 -11.38
CA ARG A 163 -0.84 20.78 -11.37
C ARG A 163 -0.09 20.60 -10.04
N PRO A 164 1.25 20.64 -10.04
CA PRO A 164 2.04 20.57 -8.81
C PRO A 164 1.63 21.66 -7.82
N ALA A 165 1.28 21.25 -6.60
CA ALA A 165 0.76 22.14 -5.56
C ALA A 165 1.44 21.94 -4.19
N LEU A 166 2.58 21.24 -4.15
CA LEU A 166 3.34 21.04 -2.94
C LEU A 166 3.95 22.35 -2.45
N ASP A 167 3.44 22.85 -1.33
CA ASP A 167 4.00 24.00 -0.64
C ASP A 167 5.37 23.67 -0.04
N ARG A 168 6.31 24.62 -0.15
CA ARG A 168 7.69 24.43 0.29
C ARG A 168 7.80 24.28 1.80
N ASP A 169 7.09 25.10 2.56
CA ASP A 169 7.18 25.10 4.03
C ASP A 169 6.58 23.80 4.60
N THR A 170 5.40 23.40 4.10
CA THR A 170 4.76 22.12 4.45
C THR A 170 5.66 20.92 4.11
N ALA A 171 6.33 20.93 2.97
CA ALA A 171 7.27 19.88 2.58
C ALA A 171 8.51 19.85 3.49
N THR A 172 9.00 21.03 3.90
CA THR A 172 10.16 21.16 4.78
C THR A 172 9.84 20.66 6.20
N ASP A 173 8.63 20.93 6.70
CA ASP A 173 8.16 20.44 8.00
C ASP A 173 7.96 18.91 7.99
N ALA A 174 7.39 18.36 6.91
CA ALA A 174 7.30 16.92 6.71
C ALA A 174 8.69 16.26 6.71
N ALA A 175 9.65 16.82 5.97
CA ALA A 175 11.03 16.35 5.95
C ALA A 175 11.71 16.47 7.32
N ALA A 176 11.43 17.53 8.09
CA ALA A 176 11.93 17.69 9.46
C ALA A 176 11.40 16.60 10.42
N THR A 177 10.12 16.26 10.27
CA THR A 177 9.50 15.17 11.06
C THR A 177 10.18 13.82 10.75
N ILE A 178 10.45 13.51 9.49
CA ILE A 178 11.18 12.29 9.08
C ILE A 178 12.58 12.25 9.70
N VAL A 179 13.32 13.37 9.67
CA VAL A 179 14.65 13.46 10.31
C VAL A 179 14.55 13.25 11.83
N ALA A 180 13.54 13.81 12.49
CA ALA A 180 13.31 13.64 13.92
C ALA A 180 13.01 12.18 14.28
N LEU A 181 12.20 11.48 13.51
CA LEU A 181 11.95 10.03 13.65
C LEU A 181 13.24 9.23 13.46
N GLY A 182 14.04 9.54 12.44
CA GLY A 182 15.33 8.90 12.16
C GLY A 182 16.35 9.09 13.28
N ALA A 183 16.37 10.27 13.91
CA ALA A 183 17.25 10.53 15.04
C ALA A 183 16.90 9.67 16.29
N ARG A 184 15.63 9.29 16.44
CA ARG A 184 15.16 8.45 17.55
C ARG A 184 15.25 6.96 17.28
N CYS A 185 15.14 6.56 16.02
CA CYS A 185 15.25 5.18 15.56
C CYS A 185 16.20 5.10 14.34
N PRO A 186 17.52 5.24 14.54
CA PRO A 186 18.48 5.31 13.44
C PRO A 186 18.49 4.04 12.56
N GLU A 187 18.20 2.89 13.12
CA GLU A 187 18.13 1.63 12.37
C GLU A 187 17.00 1.64 11.33
N ALA A 188 15.90 2.37 11.62
CA ALA A 188 14.74 2.46 10.73
C ALA A 188 15.07 3.09 9.37
N THR A 189 16.16 3.85 9.25
CA THR A 189 16.62 4.43 7.97
C THR A 189 16.89 3.38 6.88
N SER A 190 17.12 2.12 7.27
CA SER A 190 17.33 1.00 6.36
C SER A 190 16.09 0.10 6.17
N TRP A 191 14.99 0.36 6.90
CA TRP A 191 13.82 -0.53 6.91
C TRP A 191 12.83 -0.20 5.80
N HIS A 192 12.26 -1.26 5.24
CA HIS A 192 10.99 -1.22 4.51
C HIS A 192 9.89 -1.87 5.36
N TYR A 193 8.77 -2.26 4.81
CA TYR A 193 7.63 -2.78 5.56
C TYR A 193 7.97 -4.05 6.35
N ASP A 194 8.63 -5.02 5.73
CA ASP A 194 8.95 -6.33 6.34
C ASP A 194 9.88 -6.17 7.54
N GLU A 195 10.86 -5.26 7.48
CA GLU A 195 11.76 -4.99 8.58
C GLU A 195 11.03 -4.25 9.73
N VAL A 196 10.10 -3.34 9.41
CA VAL A 196 9.25 -2.69 10.43
C VAL A 196 8.40 -3.73 11.15
N ASP A 197 7.71 -4.61 10.39
CA ASP A 197 6.88 -5.66 10.95
C ASP A 197 7.68 -6.64 11.81
N ALA A 198 8.83 -7.09 11.33
CA ALA A 198 9.73 -7.99 12.06
C ALA A 198 10.28 -7.36 13.34
N THR A 199 10.59 -6.06 13.30
CA THR A 199 11.14 -5.33 14.44
C THR A 199 10.08 -5.10 15.52
N LEU A 200 8.85 -4.76 15.12
CA LEU A 200 7.70 -4.65 16.00
C LEU A 200 7.35 -6.02 16.63
N ALA A 201 7.32 -7.08 15.83
CA ALA A 201 7.09 -8.45 16.28
C ALA A 201 8.14 -8.91 17.31
N ALA A 202 9.39 -8.53 17.11
CA ALA A 202 10.49 -8.80 18.04
C ALA A 202 10.45 -7.91 19.31
N GLY A 203 9.55 -6.92 19.37
CA GLY A 203 9.42 -5.98 20.47
C GLY A 203 10.63 -5.03 20.63
N ARG A 204 11.33 -4.74 19.54
CA ARG A 204 12.48 -3.81 19.53
C ARG A 204 12.06 -2.35 19.40
N VAL A 205 10.88 -2.09 18.90
CA VAL A 205 10.21 -0.79 18.89
C VAL A 205 8.93 -0.85 19.73
N ASP A 206 8.50 0.30 20.24
CA ASP A 206 7.33 0.39 21.10
C ASP A 206 6.05 0.69 20.34
N ALA A 207 6.17 1.29 19.17
CA ALA A 207 5.08 1.52 18.25
C ALA A 207 5.56 1.52 16.79
N ALA A 208 4.73 1.05 15.87
CA ALA A 208 4.95 1.16 14.43
C ALA A 208 3.63 0.96 13.68
N ALA A 209 3.52 1.53 12.49
CA ALA A 209 2.39 1.26 11.62
C ALA A 209 2.64 0.05 10.73
N ALA A 210 1.67 -0.87 10.68
CA ALA A 210 1.73 -2.06 9.84
C ALA A 210 0.51 -2.16 8.93
N TRP A 211 0.70 -2.82 7.79
CA TRP A 211 -0.37 -3.19 6.88
C TRP A 211 -1.18 -4.37 7.45
N PRO A 212 -2.45 -4.54 7.06
CA PRO A 212 -3.29 -5.63 7.56
C PRO A 212 -2.67 -7.03 7.39
N GLY A 213 -1.90 -7.25 6.32
CA GLY A 213 -1.21 -8.51 6.07
C GLY A 213 -0.20 -8.94 7.14
N ALA A 214 0.32 -8.01 7.93
CA ALA A 214 1.23 -8.30 9.04
C ALA A 214 0.52 -8.84 10.30
N THR A 215 -0.82 -8.76 10.36
CA THR A 215 -1.60 -9.06 11.57
C THR A 215 -1.29 -10.44 12.15
N SER A 216 -1.25 -11.49 11.33
CA SER A 216 -0.97 -12.85 11.78
C SER A 216 0.44 -12.99 12.36
N LEU A 217 1.44 -12.39 11.70
CA LEU A 217 2.82 -12.33 12.18
C LEU A 217 2.90 -11.63 13.54
N LEU A 218 2.33 -10.44 13.65
CA LEU A 218 2.38 -9.64 14.86
C LEU A 218 1.72 -10.36 16.05
N ARG A 219 0.54 -10.95 15.83
CA ARG A 219 -0.21 -11.65 16.89
C ARG A 219 0.48 -12.92 17.38
N ALA A 220 1.15 -13.67 16.48
CA ALA A 220 1.89 -14.87 16.81
C ALA A 220 3.28 -14.59 17.42
N SER A 221 3.70 -13.34 17.46
CA SER A 221 5.03 -12.94 17.91
C SER A 221 5.17 -12.88 19.43
N PRO A 222 6.41 -12.84 19.96
CA PRO A 222 6.66 -12.58 21.38
C PRO A 222 6.05 -11.27 21.91
N ALA A 223 5.95 -10.24 21.07
CA ALA A 223 5.31 -8.98 21.42
C ALA A 223 3.77 -9.05 21.37
N GLY A 224 3.21 -10.00 20.64
CA GLY A 224 1.78 -10.13 20.32
C GLY A 224 0.82 -9.96 21.49
N PRO A 225 1.02 -10.63 22.67
CA PRO A 225 0.14 -10.47 23.82
C PRO A 225 0.02 -9.04 24.35
N HIS A 226 1.03 -8.20 24.07
CA HIS A 226 1.12 -6.83 24.53
C HIS A 226 0.79 -5.79 23.47
N LEU A 227 0.62 -6.22 22.21
CA LEU A 227 0.27 -5.33 21.12
C LEU A 227 -1.21 -4.92 21.19
N ARG A 228 -1.46 -3.65 20.92
CA ARG A 228 -2.79 -3.05 20.77
C ARG A 228 -2.84 -2.23 19.49
N ALA A 229 -4.02 -2.15 18.90
CA ALA A 229 -4.22 -1.35 17.69
C ALA A 229 -4.69 0.06 18.05
N ALA A 230 -4.27 1.05 17.26
CA ALA A 230 -4.68 2.44 17.42
C ALA A 230 -4.75 3.13 16.05
N PRO A 231 -5.48 4.26 15.94
CA PRO A 231 -5.40 5.11 14.77
C PRO A 231 -3.97 5.63 14.54
N TYR A 232 -3.62 5.82 13.28
CA TYR A 232 -2.33 6.40 12.91
C TYR A 232 -2.14 7.80 13.50
N PRO A 233 -0.91 8.27 13.81
CA PRO A 233 -0.72 9.58 14.41
C PRO A 233 -1.34 10.71 13.57
N THR A 234 -1.96 11.70 14.24
CA THR A 234 -2.55 12.84 13.54
C THR A 234 -1.48 13.86 13.18
N GLY A 235 -1.64 14.48 12.02
CA GLY A 235 -0.91 15.71 11.67
C GLY A 235 -1.53 16.94 12.30
N PRO A 236 -0.95 18.14 12.06
CA PRO A 236 -1.46 19.40 12.63
C PRO A 236 -2.89 19.75 12.23
N VAL A 237 -3.35 19.31 11.04
CA VAL A 237 -4.68 19.64 10.50
C VAL A 237 -5.62 18.45 10.57
N ARG A 238 -5.14 17.25 10.23
CA ARG A 238 -5.96 16.04 10.22
C ARG A 238 -5.15 14.77 10.35
N ARG A 239 -5.82 13.70 10.72
CA ARG A 239 -5.30 12.33 10.67
C ARG A 239 -5.46 11.80 9.26
N VAL A 240 -4.44 11.11 8.76
CA VAL A 240 -4.49 10.43 7.46
C VAL A 240 -3.70 9.13 7.49
N SER A 241 -4.12 8.18 6.68
CA SER A 241 -3.33 7.01 6.30
C SER A 241 -3.52 6.77 4.80
N TYR A 242 -2.44 6.67 4.04
CA TYR A 242 -2.59 6.40 2.63
C TYR A 242 -3.00 4.95 2.39
N SER A 243 -3.87 4.78 1.39
CA SER A 243 -4.38 3.47 0.99
C SER A 243 -3.48 2.85 -0.07
N GLY A 244 -3.24 1.55 0.10
CA GLY A 244 -2.88 0.66 -0.98
C GLY A 244 -4.11 -0.10 -1.47
N CYS A 245 -4.13 -0.45 -2.74
CA CYS A 245 -5.12 -1.36 -3.31
C CYS A 245 -4.40 -2.25 -4.31
N HIS A 246 -4.25 -3.51 -3.95
CA HIS A 246 -3.81 -4.52 -4.91
C HIS A 246 -4.97 -4.89 -5.81
N GLY A 247 -4.69 -5.25 -7.06
CA GLY A 247 -5.71 -5.64 -8.01
C GLY A 247 -5.19 -6.63 -9.04
N TRP A 248 -6.12 -7.22 -9.76
CA TRP A 248 -5.90 -8.17 -10.83
C TRP A 248 -6.14 -7.50 -12.16
N ALA A 249 -5.16 -7.50 -13.03
CA ALA A 249 -5.26 -6.92 -14.37
C ALA A 249 -5.05 -7.98 -15.44
N ILE A 250 -5.58 -7.73 -16.63
CA ILE A 250 -5.44 -8.59 -17.82
C ILE A 250 -4.64 -7.80 -18.87
N PRO A 251 -3.38 -8.19 -19.13
CA PRO A 251 -2.58 -7.55 -20.17
C PRO A 251 -3.11 -7.83 -21.57
N ARG A 252 -2.91 -6.90 -22.51
CA ARG A 252 -3.27 -7.05 -23.94
C ARG A 252 -2.50 -8.15 -24.67
N THR A 253 -1.40 -8.63 -24.06
CA THR A 253 -0.65 -9.80 -24.53
C THR A 253 -1.30 -11.14 -24.12
N CYS A 254 -2.43 -11.09 -23.43
CA CYS A 254 -3.19 -12.28 -23.02
C CYS A 254 -3.51 -13.17 -24.22
N GLY A 255 -3.22 -14.46 -24.08
CA GLY A 255 -3.44 -15.43 -25.16
C GLY A 255 -4.77 -16.19 -25.09
N ASP A 256 -5.47 -16.10 -23.95
CA ASP A 256 -6.78 -16.74 -23.71
C ASP A 256 -7.60 -15.83 -22.79
N LEU A 257 -8.29 -14.87 -23.42
CA LEU A 257 -9.01 -13.83 -22.68
C LEU A 257 -10.14 -14.40 -21.83
N ASP A 258 -10.89 -15.37 -22.34
CA ASP A 258 -12.02 -15.97 -21.63
C ASP A 258 -11.53 -16.70 -20.35
N ALA A 259 -10.44 -17.45 -20.46
CA ALA A 259 -9.85 -18.12 -19.31
C ALA A 259 -9.24 -17.13 -18.30
N ALA A 260 -8.64 -16.03 -18.76
CA ALA A 260 -8.09 -14.99 -17.90
C ALA A 260 -9.22 -14.24 -17.15
N VAL A 261 -10.32 -13.91 -17.83
CA VAL A 261 -11.51 -13.31 -17.22
C VAL A 261 -12.09 -14.25 -16.17
N ALA A 262 -12.25 -15.54 -16.48
CA ALA A 262 -12.76 -16.53 -15.52
C ALA A 262 -11.87 -16.63 -14.26
N LEU A 263 -10.54 -16.56 -14.42
CA LEU A 263 -9.63 -16.53 -13.27
C LEU A 263 -9.78 -15.24 -12.45
N VAL A 264 -9.88 -14.08 -13.07
CA VAL A 264 -10.08 -12.80 -12.36
C VAL A 264 -11.42 -12.79 -11.63
N GLU A 265 -12.49 -13.29 -12.23
CA GLU A 265 -13.79 -13.46 -11.57
C GLU A 265 -13.71 -14.38 -10.34
N GLN A 266 -13.00 -15.51 -10.44
CA GLN A 266 -12.73 -16.39 -9.31
C GLN A 266 -11.95 -15.67 -8.21
N LEU A 267 -10.92 -14.90 -8.57
CA LEU A 267 -10.10 -14.14 -7.64
C LEU A 267 -10.88 -13.02 -6.96
N CYS A 268 -11.90 -12.46 -7.61
CA CYS A 268 -12.82 -11.46 -7.05
C CYS A 268 -14.04 -12.10 -6.34
N SER A 269 -14.12 -13.41 -6.25
CA SER A 269 -15.25 -14.10 -5.61
C SER A 269 -15.28 -13.87 -4.09
N ALA A 270 -16.45 -14.03 -3.49
CA ALA A 270 -16.61 -13.97 -2.04
C ALA A 270 -15.78 -15.04 -1.32
N GLU A 271 -15.57 -16.20 -1.93
CA GLU A 271 -14.76 -17.29 -1.36
C GLU A 271 -13.30 -16.87 -1.24
N THR A 272 -12.68 -16.36 -2.32
CA THR A 272 -11.27 -15.90 -2.32
C THR A 272 -11.07 -14.75 -1.34
N HIS A 273 -11.99 -13.79 -1.31
CA HIS A 273 -11.92 -12.67 -0.36
C HIS A 273 -12.08 -13.11 1.12
N ARG A 274 -12.85 -14.17 1.41
CA ARG A 274 -12.91 -14.75 2.76
C ARG A 274 -11.59 -15.40 3.17
N ILE A 275 -10.90 -16.06 2.24
CA ILE A 275 -9.55 -16.60 2.51
C ILE A 275 -8.63 -15.45 2.91
N GLU A 276 -8.59 -14.38 2.15
CA GLU A 276 -7.76 -13.21 2.46
C GLU A 276 -8.12 -12.57 3.82
N ALA A 277 -9.41 -12.42 4.10
CA ALA A 277 -9.88 -11.92 5.39
C ALA A 277 -9.45 -12.82 6.56
N SER A 278 -9.45 -14.14 6.39
CA SER A 278 -9.01 -15.09 7.42
C SER A 278 -7.52 -15.00 7.74
N LEU A 279 -6.73 -14.45 6.81
CA LEU A 279 -5.31 -14.20 6.97
C LEU A 279 -5.00 -12.80 7.55
N GLY A 280 -6.05 -12.03 7.86
CA GLY A 280 -5.95 -10.68 8.43
C GLY A 280 -6.00 -9.56 7.39
N GLY A 281 -6.10 -9.85 6.09
CA GLY A 281 -6.31 -8.88 5.02
C GLY A 281 -7.66 -8.17 5.12
N ILE A 282 -7.77 -7.04 4.46
CA ILE A 282 -9.03 -6.27 4.35
C ILE A 282 -9.51 -6.39 2.91
N PRO A 283 -10.47 -7.30 2.64
CA PRO A 283 -10.94 -7.56 1.27
C PRO A 283 -11.65 -6.35 0.68
N ALA A 284 -11.50 -6.18 -0.63
CA ALA A 284 -12.22 -5.11 -1.34
C ALA A 284 -13.72 -5.42 -1.52
N ARG A 285 -14.15 -6.66 -1.27
CA ARG A 285 -15.53 -7.06 -1.44
C ARG A 285 -16.39 -6.64 -0.25
N THR A 286 -17.43 -5.83 -0.50
CA THR A 286 -18.25 -5.18 0.55
C THR A 286 -18.94 -6.20 1.46
N ASP A 287 -19.59 -7.22 0.88
CA ASP A 287 -20.30 -8.25 1.64
C ASP A 287 -19.37 -9.08 2.55
N VAL A 288 -18.14 -9.30 2.12
CA VAL A 288 -17.12 -10.01 2.92
C VAL A 288 -16.57 -9.09 4.00
N LEU A 289 -16.25 -7.83 3.66
CA LEU A 289 -15.74 -6.83 4.60
C LEU A 289 -16.71 -6.58 5.78
N GLU A 290 -18.02 -6.50 5.47
CA GLU A 290 -19.06 -6.34 6.49
C GLU A 290 -19.21 -7.58 7.37
N ALA A 291 -18.98 -8.77 6.81
CA ALA A 291 -19.12 -10.04 7.51
C ALA A 291 -17.87 -10.49 8.31
N ILE A 292 -16.76 -9.74 8.27
CA ILE A 292 -15.56 -10.09 9.05
C ILE A 292 -15.88 -10.03 10.54
N ASN A 293 -15.73 -11.18 11.19
CA ASN A 293 -15.84 -11.29 12.64
C ASN A 293 -14.46 -11.24 13.28
N ALA A 294 -14.33 -10.49 14.35
CA ALA A 294 -13.14 -10.47 15.17
C ALA A 294 -12.94 -11.83 15.87
N ILE A 295 -11.71 -12.31 15.91
CA ILE A 295 -11.37 -13.57 16.58
C ILE A 295 -11.15 -13.39 18.09
N ASP A 296 -10.84 -12.17 18.53
CA ASP A 296 -10.72 -11.76 19.94
C ASP A 296 -10.81 -10.22 20.08
N ALA A 297 -10.61 -9.72 21.30
CA ALA A 297 -10.72 -8.28 21.59
C ALA A 297 -9.67 -7.41 20.87
N VAL A 298 -8.44 -7.90 20.69
CA VAL A 298 -7.37 -7.16 19.97
C VAL A 298 -7.69 -7.07 18.50
N ASP A 299 -8.23 -8.14 17.92
CA ASP A 299 -8.65 -8.14 16.53
C ASP A 299 -9.91 -7.27 16.32
N ALA A 300 -10.83 -7.23 17.29
CA ALA A 300 -11.96 -6.30 17.26
C ALA A 300 -11.52 -4.84 17.27
N GLU A 301 -10.54 -4.49 18.11
CA GLU A 301 -9.93 -3.17 18.14
C GLU A 301 -9.28 -2.81 16.79
N ARG A 302 -8.48 -3.72 16.23
CA ARG A 302 -7.85 -3.55 14.91
C ARG A 302 -8.88 -3.32 13.81
N LEU A 303 -9.92 -4.16 13.74
CA LEU A 303 -10.97 -4.05 12.73
C LEU A 303 -11.76 -2.73 12.85
N ASP A 304 -12.05 -2.30 14.08
CA ASP A 304 -12.73 -1.02 14.32
C ASP A 304 -11.85 0.16 13.85
N VAL A 305 -10.57 0.17 14.24
CA VAL A 305 -9.60 1.17 13.79
C VAL A 305 -9.48 1.19 12.27
N THR A 306 -9.38 0.00 11.64
CA THR A 306 -9.28 -0.11 10.18
C THR A 306 -10.51 0.46 9.48
N ARG A 307 -11.73 0.08 9.91
CA ARG A 307 -12.99 0.59 9.33
C ARG A 307 -13.11 2.10 9.46
N ARG A 308 -12.79 2.65 10.62
CA ARG A 308 -12.78 4.11 10.83
C ARG A 308 -11.73 4.80 9.99
N THR A 309 -10.54 4.24 9.87
CA THR A 309 -9.47 4.80 9.03
C THR A 309 -9.89 4.85 7.56
N ILE A 310 -10.51 3.78 7.03
CA ILE A 310 -11.05 3.76 5.66
C ILE A 310 -12.12 4.83 5.48
N ALA A 311 -13.04 4.99 6.43
CA ALA A 311 -14.17 5.91 6.33
C ALA A 311 -13.77 7.40 6.49
N GLU A 312 -12.81 7.70 7.35
CA GLU A 312 -12.59 9.06 7.86
C GLU A 312 -11.21 9.64 7.52
N SER A 313 -10.20 8.78 7.32
CA SER A 313 -8.80 9.19 7.30
C SER A 313 -8.01 8.69 6.09
N MET A 314 -8.63 7.86 5.26
CA MET A 314 -7.97 7.29 4.09
C MET A 314 -7.67 8.37 3.05
N ILE A 315 -6.44 8.38 2.57
CA ILE A 315 -6.02 9.17 1.41
C ILE A 315 -5.44 8.28 0.34
N THR A 316 -5.40 8.76 -0.88
CA THR A 316 -4.92 8.01 -2.04
C THR A 316 -3.94 8.84 -2.83
N TYR A 317 -3.02 8.18 -3.51
CA TYR A 317 -2.23 8.84 -4.50
C TYR A 317 -3.08 9.22 -5.71
N PRO A 318 -2.77 10.35 -6.39
CA PRO A 318 -3.41 10.68 -7.65
C PRO A 318 -3.07 9.61 -8.70
N ALA A 319 -4.02 9.33 -9.60
CA ALA A 319 -3.79 8.46 -10.74
C ALA A 319 -2.87 9.17 -11.75
N LEU A 320 -1.61 8.76 -11.83
CA LEU A 320 -0.59 9.37 -12.68
C LEU A 320 0.19 8.28 -13.43
N ALA A 321 0.27 8.40 -14.75
CA ALA A 321 1.04 7.47 -15.57
C ALA A 321 2.53 7.44 -15.19
N ARG A 322 3.09 8.55 -14.70
CA ARG A 322 4.49 8.65 -14.28
C ARG A 322 4.68 8.61 -12.76
N PHE A 323 3.69 8.12 -12.01
CA PHE A 323 3.78 8.00 -10.54
C PHE A 323 5.01 7.21 -10.07
N PRO A 324 5.41 6.07 -10.69
CA PRO A 324 6.62 5.36 -10.28
C PRO A 324 7.87 6.23 -10.26
N LEU A 325 8.05 7.10 -11.27
CA LEU A 325 9.18 8.02 -11.32
C LEU A 325 9.17 9.02 -10.16
N LEU A 326 7.99 9.55 -9.82
CA LEU A 326 7.85 10.47 -8.67
C LEU A 326 8.18 9.76 -7.36
N GLU A 327 7.64 8.57 -7.17
CA GLU A 327 7.86 7.77 -5.96
C GLU A 327 9.33 7.43 -5.76
N ASP A 328 10.00 6.93 -6.80
CA ASP A 328 11.41 6.55 -6.76
C ASP A 328 12.32 7.77 -6.52
N THR A 329 12.08 8.88 -7.25
CA THR A 329 12.87 10.10 -7.09
C THR A 329 12.68 10.72 -5.70
N GLY A 330 11.43 10.76 -5.23
CA GLY A 330 11.11 11.31 -3.91
C GLY A 330 11.68 10.44 -2.78
N ALA A 331 11.57 9.11 -2.89
CA ALA A 331 12.14 8.18 -1.93
C ALA A 331 13.67 8.29 -1.86
N ALA A 332 14.35 8.42 -3.00
CA ALA A 332 15.81 8.61 -3.05
C ALA A 332 16.22 9.92 -2.36
N ALA A 333 15.55 11.03 -2.67
CA ALA A 333 15.85 12.33 -2.06
C ALA A 333 15.65 12.33 -0.53
N LEU A 334 14.61 11.67 -0.04
CA LEU A 334 14.38 11.50 1.40
C LEU A 334 15.37 10.52 2.06
N GLY A 335 15.82 9.51 1.33
CA GLY A 335 16.90 8.61 1.76
C GLY A 335 18.22 9.33 1.94
N ASP A 336 18.58 10.19 0.97
CA ASP A 336 19.77 11.07 1.05
C ASP A 336 19.68 12.03 2.25
N LEU A 337 18.48 12.56 2.52
CA LEU A 337 18.25 13.39 3.70
C LEU A 337 18.46 12.59 5.01
N LEU A 338 17.90 11.39 5.13
CA LEU A 338 18.05 10.55 6.32
C LEU A 338 19.49 10.08 6.54
N SER A 339 20.24 9.83 5.46
CA SER A 339 21.66 9.47 5.54
C SER A 339 22.57 10.66 5.82
N GLY A 340 22.06 11.90 5.77
CA GLY A 340 22.83 13.13 5.94
C GLY A 340 23.66 13.52 4.72
N THR A 341 23.43 12.90 3.54
CA THR A 341 24.10 13.26 2.27
C THR A 341 23.45 14.45 1.56
N ALA A 342 22.20 14.78 1.92
CA ALA A 342 21.49 15.98 1.47
C ALA A 342 20.90 16.75 2.66
N ASP A 343 20.72 18.06 2.51
CA ASP A 343 19.93 18.86 3.44
C ASP A 343 18.43 18.86 3.07
N ARG A 344 17.60 19.38 3.99
CA ARG A 344 16.14 19.42 3.81
C ARG A 344 15.71 20.24 2.60
N ALA A 345 16.37 21.37 2.36
CA ALA A 345 16.01 22.26 1.25
C ALA A 345 16.28 21.58 -0.10
N SER A 346 17.42 20.90 -0.21
CA SER A 346 17.81 20.12 -1.41
C SER A 346 16.84 18.96 -1.66
N ALA A 347 16.51 18.16 -0.64
CA ALA A 347 15.59 17.05 -0.76
C ALA A 347 14.17 17.50 -1.20
N VAL A 348 13.66 18.59 -0.60
CA VAL A 348 12.35 19.17 -0.96
C VAL A 348 12.35 19.69 -2.39
N GLU A 349 13.44 20.33 -2.84
CA GLU A 349 13.53 20.84 -4.20
C GLU A 349 13.57 19.73 -5.26
N VAL A 350 14.27 18.63 -4.98
CA VAL A 350 14.24 17.43 -5.84
C VAL A 350 12.82 16.89 -5.98
N ILE A 351 12.07 16.75 -4.87
CA ILE A 351 10.68 16.28 -4.89
C ILE A 351 9.79 17.23 -5.70
N ARG A 352 9.92 18.55 -5.50
CA ARG A 352 9.14 19.55 -6.24
C ARG A 352 9.43 19.54 -7.74
N THR A 353 10.69 19.33 -8.10
CA THR A 353 11.10 19.17 -9.50
C THR A 353 10.51 17.89 -10.10
N ALA A 354 10.53 16.78 -9.36
CA ALA A 354 9.92 15.54 -9.81
C ALA A 354 8.39 15.67 -10.00
N LEU A 355 7.68 16.38 -9.11
CA LEU A 355 6.26 16.70 -9.28
C LEU A 355 6.00 17.46 -10.58
N ALA A 356 6.80 18.48 -10.90
CA ALA A 356 6.68 19.23 -12.14
C ALA A 356 6.94 18.35 -13.38
N ALA A 357 7.88 17.41 -13.28
CA ALA A 357 8.22 16.51 -14.38
C ALA A 357 7.13 15.45 -14.68
N VAL A 358 6.29 15.09 -13.72
CA VAL A 358 5.25 14.05 -13.88
C VAL A 358 3.86 14.64 -14.18
N ALA A 359 3.66 15.93 -14.02
CA ALA A 359 2.40 16.63 -14.27
C ALA A 359 2.13 16.91 -15.77
N GLY A 360 3.09 16.63 -16.65
CA GLY A 360 3.05 16.93 -18.10
C GLY A 360 2.58 15.78 -18.97
#